data_ec390eaff866f336dcf859e58d173c31
#
_entry.id   ec390eaff866f336dcf859e58d173c31
#
_cell.length_a   1.000
_cell.length_b   1.000
_cell.length_c   1.000
_cell.angle_alpha   90.00
_cell.angle_beta   90.00
_cell.angle_gamma   90.00
#
_symmetry.space_group_name_H-M   'P 1'
#
loop_
_entity.id
_entity.type
_entity.pdbx_description
1 polymer ?
#
loop_
_entity_poly.entity_id
_entity_poly.type
_entity_poly.pdbx_seq_one_letter_code
_entity_poly.pdbx_strand_id
1 'polypeptide(L)'
;MEISAAGRLEVRITPADVGKRVSVRSLIEYGPTGERFTDTVGVLTSWDNGVLCLTRRGGESVRIAESALVAGKVVPSAPARRRGPAASYEELARVAARAWRPLESERLGDWELRAAGGFTRRANSVLPLGDPGVPLDEALTAVRRWYAERGLPAYVQTATGAEGAQEPLCAELERRGWVREVTAELWTGGLAPVADLGAEPSGVVLAREADAAWLARYRRKGVSEVALRVLESGPSVWFATVPGDGAPAAIGRCVVDGRWAGFAAVEVDPARRRQGLATAVMAALARRALAEGASAA
;
A
#
# COMPACT_ATOMS: atom_id res chain seq x y z
N MET A 1 10.50 20.92 47.49
CA MET A 1 11.57 20.99 46.48
C MET A 1 10.93 20.70 45.14
N GLU A 2 10.45 21.78 44.46
CA GLU A 2 9.84 21.68 43.16
C GLU A 2 10.94 21.56 42.11
N ILE A 3 10.98 20.43 41.41
CA ILE A 3 11.84 20.27 40.24
C ILE A 3 11.01 20.68 39.03
N SER A 4 11.10 21.96 38.67
CA SER A 4 10.60 22.48 37.40
C SER A 4 11.55 22.04 36.29
N ALA A 5 11.21 20.96 35.60
CA ALA A 5 11.83 20.61 34.30
C ALA A 5 11.18 21.46 33.23
N ALA A 6 11.54 22.73 33.12
CA ALA A 6 11.23 23.56 31.96
C ALA A 6 12.06 23.06 30.76
N GLY A 7 11.58 22.04 30.07
CA GLY A 7 12.12 21.61 28.80
C GLY A 7 11.98 22.74 27.80
N ARG A 8 13.10 23.31 27.35
CA ARG A 8 13.11 24.33 26.28
C ARG A 8 12.43 23.76 25.04
N LEU A 9 11.37 24.40 24.60
CA LEU A 9 10.75 24.12 23.31
C LEU A 9 11.76 24.51 22.22
N GLU A 10 12.21 23.53 21.44
CA GLU A 10 13.24 23.73 20.42
C GLU A 10 12.92 22.88 19.19
N VAL A 11 13.07 23.47 18.02
CA VAL A 11 12.97 22.76 16.75
C VAL A 11 14.33 22.11 16.47
N ARG A 12 14.38 20.77 16.57
CA ARG A 12 15.58 19.94 16.33
C ARG A 12 15.46 19.06 15.10
N ILE A 13 14.53 19.37 14.21
CA ILE A 13 14.35 18.70 12.93
C ILE A 13 14.66 19.69 11.80
N THR A 14 15.08 19.14 10.69
CA THR A 14 15.47 19.89 9.48
C THR A 14 14.90 19.17 8.24
N PRO A 15 14.89 19.76 7.05
CA PRO A 15 14.55 19.07 5.80
C PRO A 15 15.34 17.79 5.54
N ALA A 16 16.55 17.66 6.10
CA ALA A 16 17.36 16.42 6.02
C ALA A 16 16.78 15.24 6.84
N ASP A 17 15.75 15.49 7.65
CA ASP A 17 15.07 14.46 8.43
C ASP A 17 13.83 13.90 7.71
N VAL A 18 13.60 14.27 6.44
CA VAL A 18 12.59 13.61 5.59
C VAL A 18 12.88 12.11 5.54
N GLY A 19 11.84 11.30 5.71
CA GLY A 19 11.91 9.85 5.87
C GLY A 19 12.03 9.38 7.32
N LYS A 20 12.35 10.26 8.29
CA LYS A 20 12.43 9.88 9.70
C LYS A 20 11.09 10.09 10.43
N ARG A 21 10.88 9.30 11.47
CA ARG A 21 9.76 9.51 12.39
C ARG A 21 10.06 10.69 13.32
N VAL A 22 9.16 11.66 13.35
CA VAL A 22 9.28 12.88 14.14
C VAL A 22 8.08 13.11 15.04
N SER A 23 8.29 13.86 16.11
CA SER A 23 7.25 14.45 16.95
C SER A 23 7.33 15.95 16.80
N VAL A 24 6.26 16.57 16.36
CA VAL A 24 6.15 17.99 16.07
C VAL A 24 5.06 18.60 16.91
N ARG A 25 5.37 19.71 17.60
CA ARG A 25 4.40 20.59 18.25
C ARG A 25 4.18 21.81 17.37
N SER A 26 2.94 22.07 17.01
CA SER A 26 2.54 23.24 16.23
C SER A 26 1.44 24.04 16.91
N LEU A 27 1.44 25.34 16.64
CA LEU A 27 0.39 26.26 17.04
C LEU A 27 -0.83 26.06 16.12
N ILE A 28 -2.04 25.96 16.70
CA ILE A 28 -3.28 25.81 15.92
C ILE A 28 -3.98 27.16 15.78
N GLU A 29 -4.13 27.92 16.86
CA GLU A 29 -4.85 29.18 16.89
C GLU A 29 -4.38 30.10 18.01
N TYR A 30 -4.47 31.43 17.77
CA TYR A 30 -4.48 32.47 18.81
C TYR A 30 -5.95 32.76 19.17
N GLY A 31 -6.43 32.23 20.31
CA GLY A 31 -7.80 32.47 20.78
C GLY A 31 -7.85 33.33 22.04
N PRO A 32 -9.05 33.78 22.49
CA PRO A 32 -9.24 34.59 23.70
C PRO A 32 -8.75 33.92 24.97
N THR A 33 -8.55 32.61 24.96
CA THR A 33 -8.07 31.81 26.09
C THR A 33 -6.58 31.46 26.03
N GLY A 34 -5.81 32.07 25.09
CA GLY A 34 -4.38 31.86 24.91
C GLY A 34 -4.02 30.96 23.72
N GLU A 35 -2.73 30.62 23.60
CA GLU A 35 -2.19 29.78 22.54
C GLU A 35 -2.61 28.31 22.69
N ARG A 36 -3.13 27.72 21.62
CA ARG A 36 -3.48 26.28 21.55
C ARG A 36 -2.48 25.55 20.70
N PHE A 37 -1.88 24.52 21.26
CA PHE A 37 -0.90 23.68 20.58
C PHE A 37 -1.48 22.29 20.27
N THR A 38 -0.96 21.67 19.22
CA THR A 38 -1.19 20.25 18.91
C THR A 38 0.13 19.54 18.75
N ASP A 39 0.15 18.27 19.17
CA ASP A 39 1.29 17.37 18.96
C ASP A 39 0.96 16.39 17.85
N THR A 40 1.79 16.35 16.81
CA THR A 40 1.68 15.39 15.71
C THR A 40 2.90 14.49 15.70
N VAL A 41 2.67 13.17 15.68
CA VAL A 41 3.72 12.17 15.56
C VAL A 41 3.48 11.37 14.27
N GLY A 42 4.46 11.35 13.39
CA GLY A 42 4.39 10.67 12.08
C GLY A 42 5.75 10.58 11.41
N VAL A 43 5.78 10.01 10.22
CA VAL A 43 6.95 10.09 9.33
C VAL A 43 6.90 11.42 8.60
N LEU A 44 7.99 12.16 8.62
CA LEU A 44 8.14 13.41 7.86
C LEU A 44 8.26 13.04 6.38
N THR A 45 7.23 13.33 5.60
CA THR A 45 7.14 12.93 4.18
C THR A 45 7.70 13.98 3.24
N SER A 46 7.54 15.24 3.58
CA SER A 46 8.17 16.36 2.85
C SER A 46 8.33 17.58 3.75
N TRP A 47 9.22 18.47 3.34
CA TRP A 47 9.40 19.81 3.93
C TRP A 47 9.80 20.76 2.82
N ASP A 48 8.81 21.36 2.17
CA ASP A 48 8.98 22.23 1.02
C ASP A 48 8.09 23.47 1.12
N ASN A 49 8.56 24.58 0.55
CA ASN A 49 7.81 25.85 0.45
C ASN A 49 7.19 26.31 1.78
N GLY A 50 7.91 26.10 2.89
CA GLY A 50 7.44 26.50 4.22
C GLY A 50 6.33 25.60 4.78
N VAL A 51 6.17 24.38 4.27
CA VAL A 51 5.17 23.40 4.75
C VAL A 51 5.83 22.05 5.03
N LEU A 52 5.58 21.51 6.22
CA LEU A 52 5.91 20.15 6.59
C LEU A 52 4.72 19.24 6.32
N CYS A 53 4.95 18.08 5.71
CA CYS A 53 3.96 17.01 5.60
C CYS A 53 4.39 15.83 6.46
N LEU A 54 3.50 15.38 7.34
CA LEU A 54 3.72 14.21 8.18
C LEU A 54 2.66 13.15 7.87
N THR A 55 3.07 11.92 7.64
CA THR A 55 2.16 10.79 7.54
C THR A 55 2.05 10.11 8.91
N ARG A 56 0.86 10.13 9.50
CA ARG A 56 0.57 9.44 10.75
C ARG A 56 0.55 7.93 10.54
N ARG A 57 0.67 7.17 11.61
CA ARG A 57 0.62 5.71 11.59
C ARG A 57 -0.63 5.12 10.92
N GLY A 58 -1.75 5.84 10.94
CA GLY A 58 -3.00 5.46 10.26
C GLY A 58 -3.04 5.79 8.76
N GLY A 59 -1.94 6.31 8.18
CA GLY A 59 -1.91 6.73 6.77
C GLY A 59 -2.41 8.16 6.53
N GLU A 60 -2.95 8.82 7.56
CA GLU A 60 -3.41 10.20 7.47
C GLU A 60 -2.23 11.15 7.27
N SER A 61 -2.31 12.01 6.25
CA SER A 61 -1.32 13.05 5.99
C SER A 61 -1.72 14.36 6.67
N VAL A 62 -0.83 14.90 7.49
CA VAL A 62 -1.01 16.17 8.19
C VAL A 62 -0.04 17.20 7.59
N ARG A 63 -0.56 18.35 7.20
CA ARG A 63 0.24 19.49 6.72
C ARG A 63 0.38 20.52 7.84
N ILE A 64 1.60 20.96 8.09
CA ILE A 64 1.94 21.93 9.15
C ILE A 64 2.74 23.06 8.48
N ALA A 65 2.28 24.30 8.62
CA ALA A 65 3.06 25.46 8.19
C ALA A 65 4.33 25.57 9.06
N GLU A 66 5.48 25.81 8.43
CA GLU A 66 6.74 25.99 9.14
C GLU A 66 6.67 27.13 10.16
N SER A 67 5.92 28.20 9.83
CA SER A 67 5.64 29.33 10.75
C SER A 67 4.86 28.94 11.99
N ALA A 68 4.13 27.83 11.96
CA ALA A 68 3.38 27.31 13.11
C ALA A 68 4.21 26.33 13.96
N LEU A 69 5.43 25.99 13.52
CA LEU A 69 6.29 25.01 14.19
C LEU A 69 6.88 25.60 15.48
N VAL A 70 6.58 24.98 16.61
CA VAL A 70 7.04 25.42 17.94
C VAL A 70 8.15 24.53 18.49
N ALA A 71 8.04 23.23 18.28
CA ALA A 71 9.06 22.26 18.63
C ALA A 71 9.02 21.05 17.70
N GLY A 72 10.17 20.42 17.48
CA GLY A 72 10.27 19.23 16.67
C GLY A 72 11.50 18.39 17.05
N LYS A 73 11.34 17.09 17.10
CA LYS A 73 12.45 16.17 17.35
C LYS A 73 12.25 14.86 16.59
N VAL A 74 13.33 14.27 16.13
CA VAL A 74 13.33 12.88 15.69
C VAL A 74 13.03 11.99 16.89
N VAL A 75 12.12 11.04 16.71
CA VAL A 75 11.75 10.08 17.74
C VAL A 75 12.06 8.66 17.26
N PRO A 76 12.35 7.73 18.19
CA PRO A 76 12.57 6.35 17.81
C PRO A 76 11.39 5.78 17.04
N SER A 77 11.66 4.81 16.18
CA SER A 77 10.63 4.03 15.50
C SER A 77 9.56 3.58 16.48
N ALA A 78 8.29 3.63 16.08
CA ALA A 78 7.25 3.08 16.93
C ALA A 78 7.56 1.60 17.18
N PRO A 79 7.55 1.13 18.43
CA PRO A 79 7.78 -0.27 18.70
C PRO A 79 6.79 -1.10 17.87
N ALA A 80 7.31 -2.11 17.16
CA ALA A 80 6.48 -3.02 16.39
C ALA A 80 5.41 -3.59 17.32
N ARG A 81 4.13 -3.41 16.98
CA ARG A 81 3.08 -4.13 17.69
C ARG A 81 3.32 -5.61 17.43
N ARG A 82 3.56 -6.43 18.46
CA ARG A 82 3.81 -7.88 18.42
C ARG A 82 2.65 -8.71 17.82
N ARG A 83 1.78 -8.16 16.99
CA ARG A 83 0.58 -8.81 16.47
C ARG A 83 0.58 -9.05 14.96
N GLY A 84 1.62 -8.68 14.25
CA GLY A 84 1.75 -8.90 12.82
C GLY A 84 3.05 -9.63 12.47
N PRO A 85 3.12 -10.28 11.31
CA PRO A 85 4.35 -10.86 10.80
C PRO A 85 5.37 -9.74 10.58
N ALA A 86 6.60 -9.95 11.05
CA ALA A 86 7.69 -9.01 10.76
C ALA A 86 8.02 -9.07 9.27
N ALA A 87 7.96 -7.93 8.59
CA ALA A 87 8.30 -7.80 7.18
C ALA A 87 8.88 -6.41 6.93
N SER A 88 9.88 -6.32 6.06
CA SER A 88 10.32 -5.04 5.52
C SER A 88 9.35 -4.55 4.44
N TYR A 89 9.35 -3.24 4.18
CA TYR A 89 8.63 -2.69 3.04
C TYR A 89 9.04 -3.38 1.73
N GLU A 90 10.34 -3.57 1.52
CA GLU A 90 10.88 -4.17 0.30
C GLU A 90 10.39 -5.61 0.10
N GLU A 91 10.36 -6.43 1.16
CA GLU A 91 9.79 -7.79 1.11
C GLU A 91 8.34 -7.75 0.65
N LEU A 92 7.51 -6.92 1.30
CA LEU A 92 6.09 -6.78 0.95
C LEU A 92 5.87 -6.27 -0.47
N ALA A 93 6.65 -5.29 -0.90
CA ALA A 93 6.54 -4.73 -2.24
C ALA A 93 6.89 -5.77 -3.32
N ARG A 94 7.92 -6.60 -3.11
CA ARG A 94 8.30 -7.70 -4.02
C ARG A 94 7.24 -8.80 -4.07
N VAL A 95 6.70 -9.20 -2.92
CA VAL A 95 5.61 -10.18 -2.84
C VAL A 95 4.36 -9.65 -3.57
N ALA A 96 3.97 -8.41 -3.30
CA ALA A 96 2.84 -7.78 -3.95
C ALA A 96 3.03 -7.67 -5.48
N ALA A 97 4.25 -7.37 -5.95
CA ALA A 97 4.57 -7.30 -7.37
C ALA A 97 4.45 -8.68 -8.06
N ARG A 98 4.94 -9.75 -7.42
CA ARG A 98 4.82 -11.11 -7.96
C ARG A 98 3.38 -11.61 -8.02
N ALA A 99 2.47 -11.04 -7.22
CA ALA A 99 1.05 -11.34 -7.29
C ALA A 99 0.32 -10.64 -8.46
N TRP A 100 0.97 -9.70 -9.15
CA TRP A 100 0.42 -8.94 -10.28
C TRP A 100 1.50 -8.79 -11.34
N ARG A 101 1.91 -9.91 -11.97
CA ARG A 101 3.01 -9.91 -12.93
C ARG A 101 2.65 -9.09 -14.17
N PRO A 102 3.54 -8.22 -14.61
CA PRO A 102 3.38 -7.52 -15.89
C PRO A 102 3.54 -8.49 -17.06
N LEU A 103 3.09 -8.10 -18.24
CA LEU A 103 3.40 -8.82 -19.50
C LEU A 103 4.76 -8.41 -20.06
N GLU A 104 5.17 -7.19 -19.80
CA GLU A 104 6.45 -6.63 -20.16
C GLU A 104 7.11 -5.98 -18.96
N SER A 105 8.40 -6.19 -18.80
CA SER A 105 9.18 -5.48 -17.79
C SER A 105 10.57 -5.16 -18.31
N GLU A 106 11.12 -4.05 -17.80
CA GLU A 106 12.48 -3.61 -18.08
C GLU A 106 13.14 -3.12 -16.80
N ARG A 107 14.45 -3.33 -16.68
CA ARG A 107 15.23 -2.84 -15.55
C ARG A 107 15.88 -1.51 -15.87
N LEU A 108 15.79 -0.59 -14.91
CA LEU A 108 16.56 0.64 -14.86
C LEU A 108 17.28 0.66 -13.51
N GLY A 109 18.52 0.17 -13.48
CA GLY A 109 19.19 -0.15 -12.22
C GLY A 109 18.36 -1.14 -11.38
N ASP A 110 18.06 -0.77 -10.15
CA ASP A 110 17.21 -1.57 -9.26
C ASP A 110 15.70 -1.35 -9.50
N TRP A 111 15.34 -0.35 -10.28
CA TRP A 111 13.95 -0.09 -10.61
C TRP A 111 13.41 -1.08 -11.63
N GLU A 112 12.16 -1.47 -11.50
CA GLU A 112 11.44 -2.31 -12.46
C GLU A 112 10.30 -1.51 -13.12
N LEU A 113 10.41 -1.26 -14.42
CA LEU A 113 9.37 -0.71 -15.26
C LEU A 113 8.46 -1.85 -15.67
N ARG A 114 7.13 -1.69 -15.51
CA ARG A 114 6.17 -2.78 -15.70
C ARG A 114 5.00 -2.33 -16.57
N ALA A 115 4.63 -3.13 -17.56
CA ALA A 115 3.50 -2.87 -18.43
C ALA A 115 2.65 -4.12 -18.67
N ALA A 116 1.34 -3.94 -18.70
CA ALA A 116 0.34 -4.95 -19.02
C ALA A 116 -0.90 -4.28 -19.66
N GLY A 117 -0.70 -3.56 -20.76
CA GLY A 117 -1.76 -2.95 -21.54
C GLY A 117 -2.71 -2.03 -20.75
N GLY A 118 -2.25 -1.44 -19.65
CA GLY A 118 -3.05 -0.56 -18.79
C GLY A 118 -3.96 -1.27 -17.77
N PHE A 119 -4.04 -2.61 -17.78
CA PHE A 119 -4.82 -3.32 -16.78
C PHE A 119 -4.12 -3.32 -15.43
N THR A 120 -4.75 -2.72 -14.44
CA THR A 120 -4.30 -2.43 -13.06
C THR A 120 -2.97 -1.67 -12.95
N ARG A 121 -2.95 -0.62 -12.14
CA ARG A 121 -1.71 0.15 -11.88
C ARG A 121 -0.61 -0.71 -11.25
N ARG A 122 -0.94 -1.78 -10.54
CA ARG A 122 0.03 -2.71 -9.94
C ARG A 122 0.93 -3.38 -10.97
N ALA A 123 0.42 -3.66 -12.16
CA ALA A 123 1.17 -4.23 -13.29
C ALA A 123 1.57 -3.18 -14.35
N ASN A 124 1.22 -1.89 -14.14
CA ASN A 124 1.49 -0.79 -15.07
C ASN A 124 2.04 0.42 -14.30
N SER A 125 3.11 0.21 -13.58
CA SER A 125 3.83 1.26 -12.86
C SER A 125 5.27 0.84 -12.62
N VAL A 126 6.15 1.81 -12.44
CA VAL A 126 7.51 1.57 -11.96
C VAL A 126 7.45 1.09 -10.50
N LEU A 127 8.20 0.05 -10.18
CA LEU A 127 8.49 -0.40 -8.84
C LEU A 127 9.93 0.05 -8.49
N PRO A 128 10.11 1.17 -7.76
CA PRO A 128 11.41 1.77 -7.54
C PRO A 128 12.04 1.23 -6.25
N LEU A 129 12.50 -0.01 -6.27
CA LEU A 129 13.16 -0.66 -5.12
C LEU A 129 14.69 -0.57 -5.27
N GLY A 130 15.30 0.44 -4.67
CA GLY A 130 16.73 0.69 -4.73
C GLY A 130 17.13 1.85 -5.64
N ASP A 131 18.34 1.80 -6.18
CA ASP A 131 18.95 2.86 -6.98
C ASP A 131 18.66 2.64 -8.48
N PRO A 132 18.17 3.66 -9.22
CA PRO A 132 18.00 3.56 -10.68
C PRO A 132 19.32 3.48 -11.45
N GLY A 133 20.47 3.66 -10.80
CA GLY A 133 21.79 3.60 -11.42
C GLY A 133 22.18 4.83 -12.25
N VAL A 134 21.30 5.84 -12.29
CA VAL A 134 21.49 7.13 -12.96
C VAL A 134 20.87 8.24 -12.11
N PRO A 135 21.22 9.52 -12.33
CA PRO A 135 20.57 10.64 -11.67
C PRO A 135 19.05 10.58 -11.80
N LEU A 136 18.32 10.96 -10.75
CA LEU A 136 16.86 10.83 -10.69
C LEU A 136 16.14 11.49 -11.86
N ASP A 137 16.60 12.66 -12.34
CA ASP A 137 15.98 13.35 -13.49
C ASP A 137 16.13 12.57 -14.80
N GLU A 138 17.27 11.90 -14.99
CA GLU A 138 17.50 11.00 -16.13
C GLU A 138 16.63 9.75 -16.00
N ALA A 139 16.53 9.16 -14.81
CA ALA A 139 15.67 8.02 -14.56
C ALA A 139 14.21 8.34 -14.88
N LEU A 140 13.69 9.47 -14.40
CA LEU A 140 12.31 9.88 -14.65
C LEU A 140 12.05 10.22 -16.12
N THR A 141 13.05 10.72 -16.84
CA THR A 141 12.97 10.97 -18.29
C THR A 141 12.89 9.62 -19.04
N ALA A 142 13.73 8.65 -18.69
CA ALA A 142 13.69 7.31 -19.24
C ALA A 142 12.35 6.62 -18.98
N VAL A 143 11.83 6.71 -17.75
CA VAL A 143 10.51 6.21 -17.37
C VAL A 143 9.42 6.80 -18.25
N ARG A 144 9.33 8.14 -18.37
CA ARG A 144 8.31 8.78 -19.20
C ARG A 144 8.37 8.32 -20.66
N ARG A 145 9.57 8.21 -21.23
CA ARG A 145 9.78 7.73 -22.59
C ARG A 145 9.29 6.29 -22.75
N TRP A 146 9.68 5.40 -21.84
CA TRP A 146 9.34 3.98 -21.90
C TRP A 146 7.82 3.74 -21.87
N TYR A 147 7.08 4.47 -21.02
CA TYR A 147 5.62 4.40 -20.99
C TYR A 147 4.97 5.07 -22.20
N ALA A 148 5.50 6.21 -22.68
CA ALA A 148 4.98 6.89 -23.86
C ALA A 148 5.08 6.03 -25.13
N GLU A 149 6.17 5.28 -25.32
CA GLU A 149 6.36 4.33 -26.42
C GLU A 149 5.28 3.23 -26.44
N ARG A 150 4.65 2.97 -25.31
CA ARG A 150 3.57 1.97 -25.12
C ARG A 150 2.16 2.61 -25.07
N GLY A 151 2.06 3.91 -25.27
CA GLY A 151 0.79 4.63 -25.16
C GLY A 151 0.19 4.59 -23.75
N LEU A 152 1.03 4.41 -22.72
CA LEU A 152 0.62 4.29 -21.33
C LEU A 152 1.04 5.52 -20.50
N PRO A 153 0.27 5.93 -19.50
CA PRO A 153 0.71 6.93 -18.55
C PRO A 153 1.83 6.39 -17.66
N ALA A 154 2.82 7.23 -17.38
CA ALA A 154 3.90 6.90 -16.46
C ALA A 154 3.42 7.01 -15.00
N TYR A 155 3.41 5.91 -14.28
CA TYR A 155 3.14 5.85 -12.85
C TYR A 155 4.36 5.35 -12.08
N VAL A 156 4.58 5.89 -10.88
CA VAL A 156 5.59 5.40 -9.94
C VAL A 156 4.86 4.92 -8.69
N GLN A 157 5.06 3.66 -8.33
CA GLN A 157 4.46 3.08 -7.12
C GLN A 157 5.41 3.28 -5.95
N THR A 158 5.05 4.13 -5.02
CA THR A 158 5.83 4.39 -3.80
C THR A 158 5.04 3.99 -2.57
N ALA A 159 5.73 3.79 -1.45
CA ALA A 159 5.13 3.59 -0.15
C ALA A 159 5.64 4.62 0.86
N THR A 160 4.77 5.00 1.78
CA THR A 160 5.04 5.95 2.86
C THR A 160 4.38 5.50 4.15
N GLY A 161 4.80 6.09 5.28
CA GLY A 161 4.17 5.86 6.57
C GLY A 161 4.75 4.69 7.38
N ALA A 162 5.78 4.01 6.87
CA ALA A 162 6.52 2.97 7.56
C ALA A 162 8.02 3.30 7.59
N GLU A 163 8.74 2.74 8.56
CA GLU A 163 10.20 2.88 8.61
C GLU A 163 10.83 2.17 7.41
N GLY A 164 11.81 2.83 6.80
CA GLY A 164 12.51 2.32 5.62
C GLY A 164 11.68 2.33 4.33
N ALA A 165 10.52 3.01 4.33
CA ALA A 165 9.72 3.23 3.13
C ALA A 165 10.30 4.40 2.29
N GLN A 166 9.54 4.91 1.33
CA GLN A 166 10.07 5.74 0.24
C GLN A 166 9.68 7.22 0.36
N GLU A 167 9.59 7.76 1.56
CA GLU A 167 9.29 9.16 1.82
C GLU A 167 10.24 10.13 1.07
N PRO A 168 11.58 9.90 1.05
CA PRO A 168 12.48 10.77 0.30
C PRO A 168 12.19 10.77 -1.19
N LEU A 169 11.90 9.61 -1.78
CA LEU A 169 11.53 9.51 -3.19
C LEU A 169 10.18 10.21 -3.47
N CYS A 170 9.20 10.05 -2.58
CA CYS A 170 7.92 10.77 -2.71
C CYS A 170 8.13 12.29 -2.73
N ALA A 171 8.92 12.83 -1.81
CA ALA A 171 9.23 14.25 -1.75
C ALA A 171 9.92 14.73 -3.04
N GLU A 172 10.87 13.96 -3.56
CA GLU A 172 11.57 14.28 -4.80
C GLU A 172 10.65 14.23 -6.03
N LEU A 173 9.71 13.28 -6.09
CA LEU A 173 8.69 13.20 -7.13
C LEU A 173 7.75 14.41 -7.08
N GLU A 174 7.23 14.76 -5.90
CA GLU A 174 6.35 15.92 -5.69
C GLU A 174 7.05 17.22 -6.10
N ARG A 175 8.32 17.41 -5.72
CA ARG A 175 9.14 18.58 -6.12
C ARG A 175 9.31 18.71 -7.63
N ARG A 176 9.26 17.59 -8.37
CA ARG A 176 9.33 17.54 -9.85
C ARG A 176 7.96 17.57 -10.52
N GLY A 177 6.91 17.91 -9.78
CA GLY A 177 5.56 18.06 -10.32
C GLY A 177 4.81 16.74 -10.57
N TRP A 178 5.28 15.61 -10.01
CA TRP A 178 4.48 14.39 -9.99
C TRP A 178 3.34 14.54 -8.98
N VAL A 179 2.16 14.05 -9.35
CA VAL A 179 0.94 14.19 -8.55
C VAL A 179 0.54 12.83 -8.01
N ARG A 180 0.17 12.80 -6.72
CA ARG A 180 -0.40 11.60 -6.10
C ARG A 180 -1.83 11.39 -6.61
N GLU A 181 -2.06 10.29 -7.32
CA GLU A 181 -3.38 9.99 -7.89
C GLU A 181 -4.19 9.04 -7.02
N VAL A 182 -3.58 7.94 -6.56
CA VAL A 182 -4.26 6.89 -5.80
C VAL A 182 -3.43 6.51 -4.60
N THR A 183 -4.09 6.40 -3.47
CA THR A 183 -3.51 5.86 -2.24
C THR A 183 -4.27 4.59 -1.85
N ALA A 184 -3.53 3.58 -1.42
CA ALA A 184 -4.08 2.35 -0.86
C ALA A 184 -3.32 1.99 0.41
N GLU A 185 -4.01 1.46 1.40
CA GLU A 185 -3.39 0.90 2.60
C GLU A 185 -3.04 -0.57 2.37
N LEU A 186 -1.85 -0.96 2.79
CA LEU A 186 -1.43 -2.35 2.86
C LEU A 186 -1.56 -2.84 4.30
N TRP A 187 -2.44 -3.81 4.52
CA TRP A 187 -2.65 -4.43 5.82
C TRP A 187 -1.96 -5.79 5.85
N THR A 188 -1.24 -6.06 6.94
CA THR A 188 -0.58 -7.35 7.16
C THR A 188 -0.99 -7.97 8.49
N GLY A 189 -1.10 -9.30 8.52
CA GLY A 189 -1.50 -10.01 9.72
C GLY A 189 -1.16 -11.51 9.66
N GLY A 190 -1.36 -12.19 10.78
CA GLY A 190 -1.30 -13.66 10.80
C GLY A 190 -2.46 -14.25 10.01
N LEU A 191 -2.19 -15.32 9.26
CA LEU A 191 -3.18 -15.94 8.39
C LEU A 191 -4.18 -16.82 9.16
N ALA A 192 -3.73 -17.52 10.20
CA ALA A 192 -4.57 -18.42 10.97
C ALA A 192 -5.85 -17.76 11.54
N PRO A 193 -5.81 -16.55 12.15
CA PRO A 193 -7.02 -15.89 12.60
C PRO A 193 -8.03 -15.59 11.50
N VAL A 194 -7.58 -15.41 10.26
CA VAL A 194 -8.48 -15.22 9.10
C VAL A 194 -9.12 -16.53 8.69
N ALA A 195 -8.36 -17.61 8.72
CA ALA A 195 -8.84 -18.96 8.42
C ALA A 195 -9.89 -19.45 9.43
N ASP A 196 -9.78 -19.01 10.68
CA ASP A 196 -10.68 -19.39 11.77
C ASP A 196 -11.97 -18.53 11.82
N LEU A 197 -12.10 -17.52 10.97
CA LEU A 197 -13.28 -16.68 10.89
C LEU A 197 -14.47 -17.47 10.31
N GLY A 198 -15.47 -17.73 11.16
CA GLY A 198 -16.77 -18.26 10.76
C GLY A 198 -16.88 -19.79 10.74
N ALA A 199 -18.13 -20.27 10.71
CA ALA A 199 -18.44 -21.67 10.45
C ALA A 199 -17.88 -22.10 9.07
N GLU A 200 -17.77 -23.42 8.85
CA GLU A 200 -17.42 -23.98 7.54
C GLU A 200 -18.08 -23.17 6.42
N PRO A 201 -17.32 -22.61 5.46
CA PRO A 201 -17.90 -21.83 4.38
C PRO A 201 -18.65 -22.78 3.44
N SER A 202 -19.85 -23.20 3.88
CA SER A 202 -20.72 -24.02 3.05
C SER A 202 -21.02 -23.27 1.75
N GLY A 203 -20.55 -23.82 0.63
CA GLY A 203 -20.79 -23.27 -0.68
C GLY A 203 -19.70 -22.38 -1.28
N VAL A 204 -18.52 -22.20 -0.67
CA VAL A 204 -17.38 -21.56 -1.35
C VAL A 204 -16.66 -22.59 -2.21
N VAL A 205 -16.61 -22.33 -3.51
CA VAL A 205 -15.87 -23.14 -4.48
C VAL A 205 -14.53 -22.49 -4.75
N LEU A 206 -13.44 -23.27 -4.74
CA LEU A 206 -12.09 -22.82 -5.07
C LEU A 206 -11.67 -23.37 -6.43
N ALA A 207 -11.09 -22.51 -7.28
CA ALA A 207 -10.59 -22.86 -8.60
C ALA A 207 -9.21 -22.24 -8.84
N ARG A 208 -8.51 -22.75 -9.86
CA ARG A 208 -7.18 -22.23 -10.29
C ARG A 208 -7.30 -21.18 -11.38
N GLU A 209 -8.45 -21.04 -11.98
CA GLU A 209 -8.73 -20.16 -13.10
C GLU A 209 -9.92 -19.25 -12.77
N ALA A 210 -9.94 -18.06 -13.35
CA ALA A 210 -11.05 -17.14 -13.28
C ALA A 210 -12.05 -17.50 -14.38
N ASP A 211 -13.04 -18.33 -14.06
CA ASP A 211 -14.09 -18.72 -15.01
C ASP A 211 -15.03 -17.55 -15.39
N ALA A 212 -15.90 -17.81 -16.37
CA ALA A 212 -16.85 -16.80 -16.85
C ALA A 212 -17.80 -16.31 -15.74
N ALA A 213 -18.17 -17.18 -14.78
CA ALA A 213 -19.01 -16.80 -13.65
C ALA A 213 -18.26 -15.87 -12.70
N TRP A 214 -17.01 -16.18 -12.34
CA TRP A 214 -16.17 -15.32 -11.53
C TRP A 214 -16.00 -13.94 -12.18
N LEU A 215 -15.68 -13.91 -13.48
CA LEU A 215 -15.51 -12.68 -14.26
C LEU A 215 -16.80 -11.84 -14.37
N ALA A 216 -17.97 -12.47 -14.38
CA ALA A 216 -19.25 -11.77 -14.39
C ALA A 216 -19.50 -10.96 -13.11
N ARG A 217 -18.96 -11.39 -11.96
CA ARG A 217 -19.01 -10.62 -10.71
C ARG A 217 -17.89 -9.59 -10.60
N TYR A 218 -16.76 -9.84 -11.20
CA TYR A 218 -15.62 -8.94 -11.14
C TYR A 218 -15.94 -7.60 -11.82
N ARG A 219 -15.98 -6.50 -11.05
CA ARG A 219 -16.56 -5.20 -11.49
C ARG A 219 -15.77 -4.44 -12.54
N ARG A 220 -14.63 -4.91 -12.98
CA ARG A 220 -13.90 -4.29 -14.07
C ARG A 220 -14.52 -4.69 -15.39
N LYS A 221 -15.18 -3.73 -16.05
CA LYS A 221 -15.76 -3.94 -17.39
C LYS A 221 -14.64 -4.26 -18.40
N GLY A 222 -14.92 -5.21 -19.27
CA GLY A 222 -14.03 -5.54 -20.39
C GLY A 222 -12.72 -6.20 -19.94
N VAL A 223 -12.83 -7.31 -19.22
CA VAL A 223 -11.64 -8.12 -18.92
C VAL A 223 -11.11 -8.68 -20.23
N SER A 224 -10.05 -8.05 -20.74
CA SER A 224 -9.34 -8.49 -21.94
C SER A 224 -8.50 -9.74 -21.64
N GLU A 225 -8.01 -10.39 -22.68
CA GLU A 225 -7.04 -11.50 -22.54
C GLU A 225 -5.81 -11.06 -21.71
N VAL A 226 -5.33 -9.83 -21.92
CA VAL A 226 -4.26 -9.24 -21.11
C VAL A 226 -4.64 -9.18 -19.64
N ALA A 227 -5.85 -8.71 -19.33
CA ALA A 227 -6.34 -8.62 -17.97
C ALA A 227 -6.47 -10.00 -17.30
N LEU A 228 -6.94 -11.00 -18.05
CA LEU A 228 -7.03 -12.39 -17.56
C LEU A 228 -5.64 -12.96 -17.25
N ARG A 229 -4.67 -12.80 -18.15
CA ARG A 229 -3.29 -13.22 -17.92
C ARG A 229 -2.68 -12.59 -16.68
N VAL A 230 -2.97 -11.31 -16.39
CA VAL A 230 -2.50 -10.65 -15.16
C VAL A 230 -3.24 -11.16 -13.93
N LEU A 231 -4.55 -11.40 -14.02
CA LEU A 231 -5.34 -11.98 -12.92
C LEU A 231 -4.88 -13.38 -12.53
N GLU A 232 -4.49 -14.18 -13.50
CA GLU A 232 -4.04 -15.56 -13.30
C GLU A 232 -2.53 -15.65 -13.02
N SER A 233 -1.83 -14.50 -13.03
CA SER A 233 -0.40 -14.47 -12.76
C SER A 233 -0.09 -14.58 -11.27
N GLY A 234 1.00 -15.25 -10.96
CA GLY A 234 1.50 -15.40 -9.57
C GLY A 234 2.11 -16.78 -9.35
N PRO A 235 2.80 -16.97 -8.22
CA PRO A 235 3.40 -18.29 -7.89
C PRO A 235 2.33 -19.38 -7.68
N SER A 236 1.29 -19.12 -6.91
CA SER A 236 0.14 -20.00 -6.74
C SER A 236 -1.13 -19.15 -6.60
N VAL A 237 -2.00 -19.21 -7.59
CA VAL A 237 -3.22 -18.38 -7.66
C VAL A 237 -4.45 -19.23 -7.37
N TRP A 238 -5.35 -18.69 -6.56
CA TRP A 238 -6.65 -19.27 -6.23
C TRP A 238 -7.75 -18.24 -6.40
N PHE A 239 -8.85 -18.70 -6.97
CA PHE A 239 -10.10 -17.96 -7.13
C PHE A 239 -11.18 -18.62 -6.28
N ALA A 240 -11.89 -17.82 -5.51
CA ALA A 240 -13.03 -18.27 -4.69
C ALA A 240 -14.31 -17.72 -5.30
N THR A 241 -15.34 -18.58 -5.32
CA THR A 241 -16.68 -18.23 -5.80
C THR A 241 -17.72 -18.74 -4.81
N VAL A 242 -18.61 -17.85 -4.38
CA VAL A 242 -19.87 -18.25 -3.73
C VAL A 242 -20.95 -18.23 -4.79
N PRO A 243 -21.60 -19.36 -5.12
CA PRO A 243 -22.69 -19.39 -6.11
C PRO A 243 -23.81 -18.43 -5.76
N GLY A 244 -24.52 -17.97 -6.79
CA GLY A 244 -25.70 -17.11 -6.66
C GLY A 244 -26.64 -17.33 -7.83
N ASP A 245 -27.80 -16.67 -7.79
CA ASP A 245 -28.80 -16.73 -8.86
C ASP A 245 -28.32 -15.88 -10.05
N GLY A 246 -27.83 -16.54 -11.10
CA GLY A 246 -27.29 -15.91 -12.31
C GLY A 246 -25.81 -15.57 -12.21
N ALA A 247 -25.42 -14.64 -11.34
CA ALA A 247 -24.02 -14.32 -11.09
C ALA A 247 -23.62 -14.72 -9.65
N PRO A 248 -22.31 -14.97 -9.39
CA PRO A 248 -21.84 -15.32 -8.05
C PRO A 248 -22.26 -14.29 -6.99
N ALA A 249 -22.65 -14.76 -5.80
CA ALA A 249 -22.98 -13.89 -4.67
C ALA A 249 -21.74 -13.22 -4.08
N ALA A 250 -20.58 -13.87 -4.17
CA ALA A 250 -19.29 -13.29 -3.81
C ALA A 250 -18.16 -13.98 -4.56
N ILE A 251 -17.06 -13.23 -4.73
CA ILE A 251 -15.82 -13.72 -5.31
C ILE A 251 -14.62 -13.27 -4.48
N GLY A 252 -13.47 -13.87 -4.72
CA GLY A 252 -12.19 -13.43 -4.19
C GLY A 252 -11.02 -14.07 -4.92
N ARG A 253 -9.85 -13.46 -4.82
CA ARG A 253 -8.60 -13.95 -5.36
C ARG A 253 -7.55 -13.99 -4.25
N CYS A 254 -6.74 -15.04 -4.24
CA CYS A 254 -5.58 -15.17 -3.36
C CYS A 254 -4.36 -15.61 -4.18
N VAL A 255 -3.21 -15.04 -3.87
CA VAL A 255 -1.93 -15.51 -4.39
C VAL A 255 -1.07 -15.94 -3.22
N VAL A 256 -0.61 -17.19 -3.24
CA VAL A 256 0.32 -17.72 -2.24
C VAL A 256 1.74 -17.60 -2.79
N ASP A 257 2.62 -16.97 -2.01
CA ASP A 257 4.03 -16.74 -2.35
C ASP A 257 4.89 -16.96 -1.11
N GLY A 258 5.44 -18.14 -0.97
CA GLY A 258 6.18 -18.56 0.22
C GLY A 258 5.30 -18.47 1.47
N ARG A 259 5.73 -17.69 2.46
CA ARG A 259 4.96 -17.51 3.71
C ARG A 259 3.78 -16.55 3.59
N TRP A 260 3.60 -15.88 2.44
CA TRP A 260 2.62 -14.82 2.25
C TRP A 260 1.41 -15.27 1.43
N ALA A 261 0.24 -14.81 1.83
CA ALA A 261 -1.00 -14.94 1.09
C ALA A 261 -1.57 -13.53 0.78
N GLY A 262 -1.50 -13.11 -0.48
CA GLY A 262 -2.01 -11.82 -0.93
C GLY A 262 -3.47 -11.92 -1.37
N PHE A 263 -4.41 -11.30 -0.65
CA PHE A 263 -5.83 -11.26 -1.00
C PHE A 263 -6.16 -10.06 -1.89
N ALA A 264 -7.00 -10.28 -2.89
CA ALA A 264 -7.48 -9.23 -3.79
C ALA A 264 -8.85 -9.59 -4.38
N ALA A 265 -9.49 -8.62 -5.03
CA ALA A 265 -10.75 -8.81 -5.75
C ALA A 265 -11.85 -9.50 -4.91
N VAL A 266 -11.88 -9.19 -3.60
CA VAL A 266 -12.97 -9.66 -2.74
C VAL A 266 -14.19 -8.77 -2.99
N GLU A 267 -15.16 -9.32 -3.70
CA GLU A 267 -16.37 -8.61 -4.08
C GLU A 267 -17.62 -9.38 -3.67
N VAL A 268 -18.63 -8.67 -3.19
CA VAL A 268 -19.92 -9.23 -2.77
C VAL A 268 -21.03 -8.52 -3.50
N ASP A 269 -22.02 -9.28 -3.95
CA ASP A 269 -23.25 -8.74 -4.52
C ASP A 269 -23.83 -7.67 -3.58
N PRO A 270 -24.13 -6.45 -4.06
CA PRO A 270 -24.74 -5.43 -3.23
C PRO A 270 -25.99 -5.86 -2.47
N ALA A 271 -26.84 -6.71 -3.08
CA ALA A 271 -28.04 -7.25 -2.46
C ALA A 271 -27.75 -8.33 -1.38
N ARG A 272 -26.55 -8.91 -1.40
CA ARG A 272 -26.14 -9.99 -0.49
C ARG A 272 -25.09 -9.54 0.55
N ARG A 273 -24.88 -8.23 0.69
CA ARG A 273 -23.96 -7.68 1.68
C ARG A 273 -24.43 -7.93 3.11
N ARG A 274 -23.49 -7.87 4.05
CA ARG A 274 -23.72 -8.06 5.50
C ARG A 274 -24.23 -9.45 5.89
N GLN A 275 -24.07 -10.43 5.00
CA GLN A 275 -24.39 -11.85 5.24
C GLN A 275 -23.16 -12.72 5.50
N GLY A 276 -22.00 -12.13 5.78
CA GLY A 276 -20.76 -12.88 6.06
C GLY A 276 -20.03 -13.42 4.82
N LEU A 277 -20.52 -13.18 3.60
CA LEU A 277 -19.97 -13.78 2.38
C LEU A 277 -18.51 -13.42 2.12
N ALA A 278 -18.11 -12.15 2.36
CA ALA A 278 -16.71 -11.76 2.25
C ALA A 278 -15.84 -12.50 3.26
N THR A 279 -16.32 -12.67 4.49
CA THR A 279 -15.63 -13.42 5.54
C THR A 279 -15.48 -14.89 5.14
N ALA A 280 -16.51 -15.50 4.58
CA ALA A 280 -16.48 -16.89 4.11
C ALA A 280 -15.45 -17.08 2.97
N VAL A 281 -15.44 -16.19 1.99
CA VAL A 281 -14.45 -16.16 0.89
C VAL A 281 -13.04 -16.03 1.44
N MET A 282 -12.80 -15.06 2.34
CA MET A 282 -11.49 -14.85 2.94
C MET A 282 -11.02 -16.06 3.76
N ALA A 283 -11.91 -16.63 4.56
CA ALA A 283 -11.59 -17.82 5.37
C ALA A 283 -11.26 -19.04 4.50
N ALA A 284 -12.02 -19.30 3.43
CA ALA A 284 -11.75 -20.40 2.50
C ALA A 284 -10.39 -20.25 1.81
N LEU A 285 -10.09 -19.06 1.30
CA LEU A 285 -8.80 -18.75 0.68
C LEU A 285 -7.64 -18.81 1.70
N ALA A 286 -7.86 -18.35 2.93
CA ALA A 286 -6.86 -18.42 3.99
C ALA A 286 -6.54 -19.88 4.40
N ARG A 287 -7.55 -20.75 4.54
CA ARG A 287 -7.35 -22.19 4.79
C ARG A 287 -6.55 -22.84 3.67
N ARG A 288 -6.89 -22.51 2.43
CA ARG A 288 -6.13 -23.01 1.27
C ARG A 288 -4.67 -22.54 1.31
N ALA A 289 -4.43 -21.29 1.60
CA ALA A 289 -3.08 -20.72 1.70
C ALA A 289 -2.28 -21.35 2.86
N LEU A 290 -2.89 -21.60 4.02
CA LEU A 290 -2.28 -22.34 5.12
C LEU A 290 -1.88 -23.77 4.70
N ALA A 291 -2.74 -24.47 3.94
CA ALA A 291 -2.45 -25.80 3.42
C ALA A 291 -1.28 -25.82 2.42
N GLU A 292 -0.95 -24.69 1.81
CA GLU A 292 0.24 -24.48 0.96
C GLU A 292 1.46 -23.96 1.73
N GLY A 293 1.36 -23.80 3.06
CA GLY A 293 2.47 -23.41 3.92
C GLY A 293 2.58 -21.91 4.18
N ALA A 294 1.66 -21.08 3.69
CA ALA A 294 1.62 -19.67 4.08
C ALA A 294 1.26 -19.53 5.57
N SER A 295 1.75 -18.47 6.21
CA SER A 295 1.49 -18.17 7.64
C SER A 295 1.06 -16.73 7.88
N ALA A 296 1.22 -15.88 6.87
CA ALA A 296 0.97 -14.44 6.91
C ALA A 296 0.18 -13.98 5.68
N ALA A 297 -0.52 -12.88 5.84
CA ALA A 297 -1.27 -12.22 4.77
C ALA A 297 -0.94 -10.72 4.75
#